data_acde997ff4a445dacca9009949a839a4
#
_entry.id   acde997ff4a445dacca9009949a839a4
#
_cell.length_a   1.000
_cell.length_b   1.000
_cell.length_c   1.000
_cell.angle_alpha   90.00
_cell.angle_beta   90.00
_cell.angle_gamma   90.00
#
_symmetry.space_group_name_H-M   'P 1'
#
loop_
_entity.id
_entity.type
_entity.pdbx_description
1 polymer ?
#
loop_
_entity_poly.entity_id
_entity_poly.type
_entity_poly.pdbx_seq_one_letter_code
_entity_poly.pdbx_strand_id
1 'polypeptide(L)'
;RGRKKRQASSPDTGKGPYNASRASFRNRDTSLTVEANNIAALQAIFARADDEGFFIELMAMEPIQGEGSPGSCITREFYDEARRLTKEHGSLLLVDSIQAGLRGQGCLSVVDYRGFQDAEEPDLETWSKALNAGQFPLSVIGLSERAADLYIVGVYGNTMTTNPRALETAIAVLHRVTP
;
A
#
# COMPACT_ATOMS: atom_id res chain seq x y z
N ARG A 1 17.53 -19.44 -13.23
CA ARG A 1 16.81 -18.55 -14.17
C ARG A 1 16.19 -17.46 -13.32
N GLY A 2 16.65 -16.18 -13.45
CA GLY A 2 16.09 -15.05 -12.71
C GLY A 2 14.64 -14.81 -13.10
N ARG A 3 13.73 -14.80 -12.10
CA ARG A 3 12.33 -14.43 -12.30
C ARG A 3 12.26 -12.98 -12.79
N LYS A 4 11.48 -12.71 -13.82
CA LYS A 4 11.25 -11.33 -14.28
C LYS A 4 10.45 -10.60 -13.19
N LYS A 5 11.01 -9.51 -12.67
CA LYS A 5 10.30 -8.66 -11.70
C LYS A 5 9.25 -7.81 -12.40
N ARG A 6 8.03 -7.85 -11.89
CA ARG A 6 6.96 -6.94 -12.30
C ARG A 6 6.58 -6.08 -11.10
N GLN A 7 6.66 -4.80 -11.26
CA GLN A 7 6.20 -3.82 -10.27
C GLN A 7 4.77 -3.42 -10.58
N ALA A 8 3.88 -3.53 -9.61
CA ALA A 8 2.57 -2.94 -9.69
C ALA A 8 2.59 -1.61 -8.95
N SER A 9 2.36 -0.51 -9.61
CA SER A 9 2.25 0.76 -8.95
C SER A 9 1.89 1.91 -9.84
N SER A 10 1.59 3.04 -9.39
CA SER A 10 1.21 4.37 -9.82
C SER A 10 0.86 4.62 -11.28
N PRO A 11 -0.17 5.36 -11.54
CA PRO A 11 -0.55 5.69 -12.90
C PRO A 11 0.59 6.37 -13.65
N ASP A 12 0.85 5.91 -14.85
CA ASP A 12 1.61 6.70 -15.79
C ASP A 12 0.78 7.94 -16.13
N THR A 13 1.01 9.01 -15.38
CA THR A 13 0.31 10.28 -15.55
C THR A 13 1.06 11.22 -16.46
N GLY A 14 2.21 10.83 -17.01
CA GLY A 14 3.03 11.79 -17.66
C GLY A 14 3.83 11.32 -18.85
N LYS A 15 4.09 12.27 -19.69
CA LYS A 15 4.99 12.17 -20.84
C LYS A 15 6.36 12.71 -20.40
N GLY A 16 7.34 11.85 -20.26
CA GLY A 16 8.70 12.28 -19.97
C GLY A 16 9.66 11.16 -19.64
N PRO A 17 10.98 11.42 -19.67
CA PRO A 17 11.99 10.39 -19.43
C PRO A 17 11.90 9.76 -18.04
N TYR A 18 11.32 10.45 -17.10
CA TYR A 18 11.08 9.93 -15.75
C TYR A 18 9.99 8.84 -15.71
N ASN A 19 9.02 8.89 -16.61
CA ASN A 19 7.96 7.91 -16.71
C ASN A 19 8.32 6.71 -17.57
N ALA A 20 9.30 6.82 -18.44
CA ALA A 20 9.80 5.69 -19.23
C ALA A 20 10.41 4.60 -18.33
N SER A 21 11.04 4.97 -17.21
CA SER A 21 11.56 4.02 -16.22
C SER A 21 10.47 3.47 -15.28
N ARG A 22 9.30 4.10 -15.24
CA ARG A 22 8.12 3.71 -14.48
C ARG A 22 7.02 3.11 -15.35
N ALA A 23 7.30 2.80 -16.58
CA ALA A 23 6.34 2.35 -17.60
C ALA A 23 5.52 1.11 -17.22
N SER A 24 5.82 0.52 -16.11
CA SER A 24 5.22 -0.76 -15.74
C SER A 24 3.89 -0.66 -15.03
N PHE A 25 3.48 0.52 -14.55
CA PHE A 25 2.42 0.56 -13.56
C PHE A 25 0.99 0.39 -14.06
N ARG A 26 0.69 0.95 -15.21
CA ARG A 26 -0.60 0.80 -15.88
C ARG A 26 -0.48 0.11 -17.24
N ASN A 27 0.68 -0.41 -17.55
CA ASN A 27 0.80 -1.26 -18.70
C ASN A 27 0.05 -2.57 -18.39
N ARG A 28 -0.99 -2.88 -19.14
CA ARG A 28 -1.75 -4.12 -19.00
C ARG A 28 -0.88 -5.37 -19.03
N ASP A 29 0.29 -5.28 -19.67
CA ASP A 29 1.24 -6.40 -19.78
C ASP A 29 2.11 -6.56 -18.52
N THR A 30 2.16 -5.56 -17.65
CA THR A 30 3.05 -5.55 -16.48
C THR A 30 2.36 -5.31 -15.15
N SER A 31 1.14 -4.76 -15.15
CA SER A 31 0.32 -4.60 -13.96
C SER A 31 -0.80 -5.63 -13.94
N LEU A 32 -1.00 -6.22 -12.77
CA LEU A 32 -2.07 -7.17 -12.51
C LEU A 32 -3.12 -6.47 -11.65
N THR A 33 -4.37 -6.54 -12.04
CA THR A 33 -5.47 -5.94 -11.29
C THR A 33 -6.41 -7.04 -10.82
N VAL A 34 -6.75 -6.99 -9.56
CA VAL A 34 -7.74 -7.87 -8.92
C VAL A 34 -8.93 -7.01 -8.52
N GLU A 35 -10.13 -7.48 -8.80
CA GLU A 35 -11.34 -6.88 -8.27
C GLU A 35 -11.37 -7.06 -6.75
N ALA A 36 -11.71 -5.98 -6.04
CA ALA A 36 -11.80 -6.02 -4.58
C ALA A 36 -12.76 -7.13 -4.12
N ASN A 37 -12.34 -7.86 -3.09
CA ASN A 37 -13.07 -8.98 -2.49
C ASN A 37 -13.27 -10.21 -3.40
N ASN A 38 -12.64 -10.24 -4.57
CA ASN A 38 -12.66 -11.42 -5.44
C ASN A 38 -11.47 -12.33 -5.12
N ILE A 39 -11.65 -13.19 -4.12
CA ILE A 39 -10.62 -14.14 -3.66
C ILE A 39 -10.18 -15.09 -4.79
N ALA A 40 -11.12 -15.57 -5.59
CA ALA A 40 -10.79 -16.48 -6.69
C ALA A 40 -9.89 -15.82 -7.75
N ALA A 41 -10.18 -14.56 -8.09
CA ALA A 41 -9.32 -13.80 -9.00
C ALA A 41 -7.94 -13.52 -8.40
N LEU A 42 -7.86 -13.26 -7.10
CA LEU A 42 -6.59 -13.07 -6.38
C LEU A 42 -5.74 -14.35 -6.44
N GLN A 43 -6.31 -15.48 -6.09
CA GLN A 43 -5.63 -16.79 -6.18
C GLN A 43 -5.16 -17.10 -7.59
N ALA A 44 -6.02 -16.86 -8.59
CA ALA A 44 -5.69 -17.11 -9.98
C ALA A 44 -4.49 -16.29 -10.48
N ILE A 45 -4.32 -15.05 -10.01
CA ILE A 45 -3.18 -14.22 -10.38
C ILE A 45 -1.87 -14.75 -9.79
N PHE A 46 -1.86 -15.20 -8.54
CA PHE A 46 -0.67 -15.81 -7.93
C PHE A 46 -0.32 -17.15 -8.58
N ALA A 47 -1.31 -18.00 -8.85
CA ALA A 47 -1.11 -19.25 -9.59
C ALA A 47 -0.54 -18.99 -11.00
N ARG A 48 -1.08 -18.00 -11.70
CA ARG A 48 -0.56 -17.57 -13.00
C ARG A 48 0.89 -17.08 -12.90
N ALA A 49 1.24 -16.38 -11.83
CA ALA A 49 2.61 -15.92 -11.62
C ALA A 49 3.59 -17.09 -11.53
N ASP A 50 3.20 -18.15 -10.87
CA ASP A 50 4.00 -19.37 -10.78
C ASP A 50 4.08 -20.10 -12.12
N ASP A 51 2.97 -20.28 -12.82
CA ASP A 51 2.90 -20.96 -14.11
C ASP A 51 3.73 -20.25 -15.21
N GLU A 52 3.62 -18.93 -15.28
CA GLU A 52 4.35 -18.10 -16.25
C GLU A 52 5.78 -17.73 -15.80
N GLY A 53 6.15 -18.04 -14.57
CA GLY A 53 7.49 -17.80 -14.03
C GLY A 53 7.84 -16.33 -13.81
N PHE A 54 6.86 -15.48 -13.47
CA PHE A 54 7.13 -14.12 -13.02
C PHE A 54 6.93 -13.95 -11.51
N PHE A 55 7.52 -12.92 -10.93
CA PHE A 55 7.43 -12.63 -9.51
C PHE A 55 6.58 -11.39 -9.26
N ILE A 56 5.58 -11.51 -8.39
CA ILE A 56 4.80 -10.38 -7.89
C ILE A 56 5.59 -9.78 -6.73
N GLU A 57 6.16 -8.62 -6.94
CA GLU A 57 6.98 -7.93 -5.91
C GLU A 57 6.11 -7.39 -4.77
N LEU A 58 4.97 -6.80 -5.13
CA LEU A 58 4.09 -6.09 -4.21
C LEU A 58 2.63 -6.27 -4.62
N MET A 59 1.79 -6.54 -3.65
CA MET A 59 0.34 -6.36 -3.74
C MET A 59 -0.05 -5.10 -2.95
N ALA A 60 -0.82 -4.20 -3.57
CA ALA A 60 -1.31 -2.99 -2.93
C ALA A 60 -2.83 -2.97 -2.91
N MET A 61 -3.41 -2.51 -1.80
CA MET A 61 -4.85 -2.34 -1.65
C MET A 61 -5.18 -1.13 -0.76
N GLU A 62 -6.32 -0.48 -1.02
CA GLU A 62 -6.93 0.44 -0.06
C GLU A 62 -7.89 -0.35 0.85
N PRO A 63 -7.86 -0.19 2.18
CA PRO A 63 -8.79 -0.89 3.08
C PRO A 63 -10.23 -0.38 2.92
N ILE A 64 -10.36 0.91 2.64
CA ILE A 64 -11.61 1.55 2.24
C ILE A 64 -11.27 2.43 1.04
N GLN A 65 -11.89 2.17 -0.08
CA GLN A 65 -11.60 2.88 -1.31
C GLN A 65 -11.99 4.35 -1.21
N GLY A 66 -11.04 5.24 -1.51
CA GLY A 66 -11.26 6.68 -1.48
C GLY A 66 -11.89 7.21 -2.75
N GLU A 67 -11.48 6.68 -3.89
CA GLU A 67 -11.92 7.10 -5.22
C GLU A 67 -12.26 5.89 -6.09
N GLY A 68 -13.02 6.11 -7.16
CA GLY A 68 -13.49 5.06 -8.06
C GLY A 68 -14.78 4.41 -7.55
N SER A 69 -14.78 3.81 -6.37
CA SER A 69 -15.97 3.32 -5.66
C SER A 69 -15.90 3.73 -4.18
N PRO A 70 -16.09 5.03 -3.89
CA PRO A 70 -15.87 5.57 -2.55
C PRO A 70 -16.69 4.84 -1.48
N GLY A 71 -16.02 4.45 -0.39
CA GLY A 71 -16.65 3.72 0.71
C GLY A 71 -16.72 2.21 0.54
N SER A 72 -16.30 1.66 -0.60
CA SER A 72 -16.16 0.21 -0.75
C SER A 72 -15.02 -0.28 0.15
N CYS A 73 -15.33 -1.25 1.01
CA CYS A 73 -14.38 -1.83 1.96
C CYS A 73 -13.90 -3.20 1.49
N ILE A 74 -12.66 -3.53 1.79
CA ILE A 74 -12.19 -4.91 1.69
C ILE A 74 -12.82 -5.74 2.82
N THR A 75 -13.07 -7.02 2.55
CA THR A 75 -13.48 -7.95 3.60
C THR A 75 -12.27 -8.49 4.34
N ARG A 76 -12.47 -8.96 5.56
CA ARG A 76 -11.44 -9.62 6.34
C ARG A 76 -10.88 -10.84 5.61
N GLU A 77 -11.74 -11.64 5.02
CA GLU A 77 -11.35 -12.85 4.30
C GLU A 77 -10.47 -12.54 3.09
N PHE A 78 -10.76 -11.44 2.38
CA PHE A 78 -9.93 -11.00 1.26
C PHE A 78 -8.56 -10.52 1.73
N TYR A 79 -8.52 -9.78 2.83
CA TYR A 79 -7.27 -9.34 3.45
C TYR A 79 -6.40 -10.53 3.89
N ASP A 80 -6.98 -11.47 4.62
CA ASP A 80 -6.28 -12.65 5.12
C ASP A 80 -5.71 -13.50 3.98
N GLU A 81 -6.48 -13.68 2.91
CA GLU A 81 -6.00 -14.42 1.74
C GLU A 81 -4.89 -13.65 1.00
N ALA A 82 -5.00 -12.34 0.89
CA ALA A 82 -3.93 -11.51 0.32
C ALA A 82 -2.65 -11.62 1.16
N ARG A 83 -2.79 -11.57 2.49
CA ARG A 83 -1.66 -11.74 3.40
C ARG A 83 -1.01 -13.11 3.28
N ARG A 84 -1.81 -14.15 3.24
CA ARG A 84 -1.34 -15.53 3.07
C ARG A 84 -0.56 -15.70 1.77
N LEU A 85 -1.15 -15.30 0.65
CA LEU A 85 -0.52 -15.43 -0.67
C LEU A 85 0.77 -14.61 -0.79
N THR A 86 0.78 -13.37 -0.30
CA THR A 86 1.99 -12.55 -0.34
C THR A 86 3.12 -13.16 0.47
N LYS A 87 2.83 -13.76 1.63
CA LYS A 87 3.84 -14.47 2.43
C LYS A 87 4.36 -15.72 1.73
N GLU A 88 3.47 -16.57 1.23
CA GLU A 88 3.85 -17.82 0.55
C GLU A 88 4.75 -17.58 -0.67
N HIS A 89 4.49 -16.51 -1.41
CA HIS A 89 5.24 -16.19 -2.63
C HIS A 89 6.43 -15.23 -2.40
N GLY A 90 6.66 -14.80 -1.16
CA GLY A 90 7.73 -13.85 -0.84
C GLY A 90 7.44 -12.41 -1.31
N SER A 91 6.21 -12.11 -1.67
CA SER A 91 5.72 -10.79 -2.05
C SER A 91 5.53 -9.90 -0.82
N LEU A 92 5.49 -8.58 -1.01
CA LEU A 92 5.11 -7.62 0.04
C LEU A 92 3.62 -7.28 -0.07
N LEU A 93 2.97 -7.04 1.07
CA LEU A 93 1.62 -6.48 1.15
C LEU A 93 1.71 -5.01 1.56
N LEU A 94 1.17 -4.12 0.74
CA LEU A 94 1.02 -2.70 1.05
C LEU A 94 -0.46 -2.37 1.25
N VAL A 95 -0.76 -1.75 2.36
CA VAL A 95 -2.06 -1.14 2.62
C VAL A 95 -1.96 0.37 2.43
N ASP A 96 -2.75 0.91 1.53
CA ASP A 96 -2.83 2.35 1.28
C ASP A 96 -3.94 2.96 2.13
N SER A 97 -3.57 3.46 3.31
CA SER A 97 -4.43 4.14 4.25
C SER A 97 -4.42 5.67 4.10
N ILE A 98 -3.90 6.19 2.98
CA ILE A 98 -3.82 7.63 2.73
C ILE A 98 -5.20 8.29 2.80
N GLN A 99 -6.20 7.67 2.23
CA GLN A 99 -7.57 8.18 2.24
C GLN A 99 -8.35 7.71 3.47
N ALA A 100 -8.21 6.45 3.85
CA ALA A 100 -9.00 5.79 4.88
C ALA A 100 -8.49 6.07 6.30
N GLY A 101 -7.18 6.15 6.49
CA GLY A 101 -6.55 6.29 7.80
C GLY A 101 -7.05 7.51 8.56
N LEU A 102 -7.43 7.33 9.82
CA LEU A 102 -8.09 8.28 10.72
C LEU A 102 -9.48 8.74 10.29
N ARG A 103 -9.76 8.80 9.00
CA ARG A 103 -11.01 9.36 8.46
C ARG A 103 -12.13 8.33 8.33
N GLY A 104 -11.78 7.11 7.93
CA GLY A 104 -12.77 6.08 7.61
C GLY A 104 -13.33 5.41 8.86
N GLN A 105 -12.46 4.97 9.75
CA GLN A 105 -12.81 4.15 10.90
C GLN A 105 -12.43 4.78 12.25
N GLY A 106 -11.80 5.94 12.24
CA GLY A 106 -11.31 6.58 13.47
C GLY A 106 -10.06 5.95 14.07
N CYS A 107 -9.45 5.01 13.34
CA CYS A 107 -8.20 4.35 13.73
C CYS A 107 -7.13 4.58 12.66
N LEU A 108 -5.88 4.38 13.06
CA LEU A 108 -4.74 4.65 12.19
C LEU A 108 -4.54 3.50 11.19
N SER A 109 -4.38 2.30 11.68
CA SER A 109 -4.05 1.11 10.87
C SER A 109 -5.26 0.26 10.53
N VAL A 110 -5.15 -0.49 9.43
CA VAL A 110 -6.15 -1.48 9.04
C VAL A 110 -6.37 -2.56 10.11
N VAL A 111 -5.33 -2.93 10.83
CA VAL A 111 -5.42 -3.94 11.91
C VAL A 111 -6.18 -3.45 13.14
N ASP A 112 -6.42 -2.15 13.26
CA ASP A 112 -7.25 -1.54 14.31
C ASP A 112 -8.73 -1.49 13.93
N TYR A 113 -9.07 -1.82 12.68
CA TYR A 113 -10.46 -1.79 12.22
C TYR A 113 -11.26 -2.89 12.89
N ARG A 114 -12.52 -2.58 13.18
CA ARG A 114 -13.45 -3.57 13.74
C ARG A 114 -13.54 -4.81 12.87
N GLY A 115 -13.19 -5.97 13.45
CA GLY A 115 -13.11 -7.26 12.75
C GLY A 115 -11.73 -7.58 12.16
N PHE A 116 -10.75 -6.67 12.32
CA PHE A 116 -9.38 -6.88 11.85
C PHE A 116 -8.34 -6.94 12.97
N GLN A 117 -8.74 -6.80 14.25
CA GLN A 117 -7.84 -6.64 15.40
C GLN A 117 -6.85 -7.80 15.61
N ASP A 118 -7.16 -8.97 15.10
CA ASP A 118 -6.30 -10.16 15.11
C ASP A 118 -5.71 -10.46 13.73
N ALA A 119 -5.87 -9.55 12.77
CA ALA A 119 -5.27 -9.68 11.45
C ALA A 119 -3.76 -9.52 11.54
N GLU A 120 -3.04 -10.24 10.71
CA GLU A 120 -1.60 -10.04 10.60
C GLU A 120 -1.31 -8.71 9.90
N GLU A 121 -0.38 -7.94 10.46
CA GLU A 121 0.01 -6.64 9.92
C GLU A 121 0.53 -6.73 8.47
N PRO A 122 0.29 -5.68 7.65
CA PRO A 122 0.89 -5.59 6.31
C PRO A 122 2.40 -5.37 6.40
N ASP A 123 3.12 -5.60 5.32
CA ASP A 123 4.55 -5.25 5.25
C ASP A 123 4.79 -3.74 5.15
N LEU A 124 3.86 -3.04 4.51
CA LEU A 124 3.89 -1.59 4.36
C LEU A 124 2.48 -1.02 4.57
N GLU A 125 2.40 0.09 5.28
CA GLU A 125 1.18 0.88 5.32
C GLU A 125 1.52 2.36 5.13
N THR A 126 0.72 3.07 4.34
CA THR A 126 0.94 4.48 4.00
C THR A 126 -0.14 5.37 4.54
N TRP A 127 0.25 6.54 5.06
CA TRP A 127 -0.66 7.57 5.57
C TRP A 127 -0.33 8.93 5.03
N SER A 128 -1.35 9.78 4.87
CA SER A 128 -1.22 11.19 4.49
C SER A 128 -2.51 11.93 4.90
N LYS A 129 -2.93 12.90 4.14
CA LYS A 129 -4.21 13.62 4.24
C LYS A 129 -4.61 13.95 5.70
N ALA A 130 -5.45 13.12 6.34
CA ALA A 130 -5.92 13.36 7.69
C ALA A 130 -4.82 13.34 8.76
N LEU A 131 -3.68 12.72 8.46
CA LEU A 131 -2.56 12.60 9.40
C LEU A 131 -2.10 13.94 9.99
N ASN A 132 -2.22 15.03 9.24
CA ASN A 132 -1.93 16.37 9.74
C ASN A 132 -3.09 17.37 9.52
N ALA A 133 -4.32 16.88 9.57
CA ALA A 133 -5.53 17.67 9.36
C ALA A 133 -5.55 18.46 8.04
N GLY A 134 -4.81 18.01 7.04
CA GLY A 134 -4.72 18.67 5.74
C GLY A 134 -3.97 20.01 5.73
N GLN A 135 -3.22 20.35 6.77
CA GLN A 135 -2.55 21.65 6.90
C GLN A 135 -1.29 21.73 6.05
N PHE A 136 -0.54 20.64 5.93
CA PHE A 136 0.72 20.61 5.19
C PHE A 136 0.82 19.33 4.36
N PRO A 137 1.54 19.36 3.23
CA PRO A 137 1.93 18.12 2.55
C PRO A 137 2.78 17.24 3.46
N LEU A 138 2.31 16.06 3.74
CA LEU A 138 3.01 15.05 4.52
C LEU A 138 2.54 13.65 4.09
N SER A 139 3.48 12.75 3.94
CA SER A 139 3.20 11.32 3.80
C SER A 139 4.16 10.54 4.68
N VAL A 140 3.65 9.50 5.29
CA VAL A 140 4.40 8.59 6.15
C VAL A 140 4.18 7.18 5.65
N ILE A 141 5.21 6.37 5.72
CA ILE A 141 5.16 4.93 5.45
C ILE A 141 5.66 4.19 6.69
N GLY A 142 4.85 3.28 7.19
CA GLY A 142 5.26 2.27 8.16
C GLY A 142 5.80 1.05 7.43
N LEU A 143 6.85 0.46 7.97
CA LEU A 143 7.52 -0.72 7.43
C LEU A 143 7.56 -1.82 8.49
N SER A 144 7.23 -3.05 8.11
CA SER A 144 7.57 -4.23 8.91
C SER A 144 9.10 -4.41 8.93
N GLU A 145 9.62 -5.19 9.86
CA GLU A 145 11.05 -5.52 9.91
C GLU A 145 11.52 -6.08 8.55
N ARG A 146 10.77 -7.01 7.99
CA ARG A 146 11.06 -7.61 6.67
C ARG A 146 11.13 -6.56 5.56
N ALA A 147 10.24 -5.57 5.55
CA ALA A 147 10.25 -4.51 4.56
C ALA A 147 11.39 -3.50 4.81
N ALA A 148 11.69 -3.23 6.08
CA ALA A 148 12.78 -2.36 6.48
C ALA A 148 14.15 -2.93 6.07
N ASP A 149 14.35 -4.23 6.14
CA ASP A 149 15.57 -4.91 5.69
C ASP A 149 15.86 -4.75 4.18
N LEU A 150 14.82 -4.47 3.40
CA LEU A 150 14.94 -4.18 1.97
C LEU A 150 15.23 -2.70 1.67
N TYR A 151 15.12 -1.84 2.68
CA TYR A 151 15.33 -0.41 2.51
C TYR A 151 16.80 -0.04 2.45
N ILE A 152 17.18 0.64 1.39
CA ILE A 152 18.56 1.12 1.22
C ILE A 152 18.59 2.62 1.56
N VAL A 153 19.31 2.96 2.63
CA VAL A 153 19.49 4.36 3.06
C VAL A 153 20.12 5.19 1.94
N GLY A 154 19.52 6.35 1.67
CA GLY A 154 20.02 7.30 0.66
C GLY A 154 19.48 7.10 -0.75
N VAL A 155 18.71 6.04 -1.03
CA VAL A 155 18.03 5.85 -2.33
C VAL A 155 16.87 6.84 -2.49
N TYR A 156 16.19 7.14 -1.39
CA TYR A 156 15.09 8.11 -1.35
C TYR A 156 15.51 9.32 -0.52
N GLY A 157 15.93 10.36 -1.18
CA GLY A 157 16.27 11.63 -0.54
C GLY A 157 15.49 12.77 -1.19
N ASN A 158 14.83 13.57 -0.37
CA ASN A 158 14.19 14.80 -0.80
C ASN A 158 14.34 15.83 0.33
N THR A 159 14.88 16.98 0.01
CA THR A 159 15.09 18.07 0.98
C THR A 159 13.80 18.55 1.67
N MET A 160 12.64 18.20 1.12
CA MET A 160 11.33 18.58 1.67
C MET A 160 10.68 17.48 2.55
N THR A 161 11.30 16.32 2.71
CA THR A 161 10.72 15.17 3.43
C THR A 161 10.63 15.38 4.95
N THR A 162 11.32 16.34 5.51
CA THR A 162 11.38 16.58 6.95
C THR A 162 10.94 17.99 7.32
N ASN A 163 9.81 18.45 6.77
CA ASN A 163 9.26 19.74 7.16
C ASN A 163 8.81 19.70 8.63
N PRO A 164 9.47 20.42 9.56
CA PRO A 164 9.17 20.33 10.98
C PRO A 164 7.74 20.79 11.31
N ARG A 165 7.19 21.75 10.59
CA ARG A 165 5.81 22.20 10.80
C ARG A 165 4.80 21.10 10.48
N ALA A 166 5.05 20.33 9.42
CA ALA A 166 4.20 19.22 9.03
C ALA A 166 4.26 18.09 10.09
N LEU A 167 5.46 17.81 10.58
CA LEU A 167 5.68 16.80 11.63
C LEU A 167 5.02 17.18 12.96
N GLU A 168 5.24 18.41 13.44
CA GLU A 168 4.60 18.91 14.65
C GLU A 168 3.07 18.91 14.56
N THR A 169 2.54 19.29 13.39
CA THR A 169 1.09 19.24 13.17
C THR A 169 0.56 17.80 13.21
N ALA A 170 1.27 16.87 12.60
CA ALA A 170 0.90 15.46 12.63
C ALA A 170 0.93 14.88 14.05
N ILE A 171 1.98 15.20 14.83
CA ILE A 171 2.08 14.82 16.24
C ILE A 171 0.88 15.36 17.03
N ALA A 172 0.55 16.65 16.85
CA ALA A 172 -0.58 17.27 17.52
C ALA A 172 -1.92 16.62 17.14
N VAL A 173 -2.09 16.22 15.88
CA VAL A 173 -3.28 15.50 15.40
C VAL A 173 -3.35 14.12 16.05
N LEU A 174 -2.27 13.34 16.02
CA LEU A 174 -2.24 12.00 16.60
C LEU A 174 -2.57 12.03 18.09
N HIS A 175 -2.03 12.95 18.85
CA HIS A 175 -2.36 13.13 20.27
C HIS A 175 -3.81 13.51 20.56
N ARG A 176 -4.56 13.99 19.56
CA ARG A 176 -5.95 14.43 19.73
C ARG A 176 -6.97 13.43 19.21
N VAL A 177 -6.62 12.60 18.24
CA VAL A 177 -7.56 11.71 17.53
C VAL A 177 -7.29 10.22 17.73
N THR A 178 -6.13 9.85 18.27
CA THR A 178 -5.85 8.48 18.71
C THR A 178 -6.11 8.36 20.22
N PRO A 179 -6.67 7.25 20.68
CA PRO A 179 -6.91 6.99 22.10
C PRO A 179 -5.64 7.06 22.95
#